data_a291ce138dbae3ec54d6579796d97405
#
_entry.id   a291ce138dbae3ec54d6579796d97405
#
_cell.length_a   1.000
_cell.length_b   1.000
_cell.length_c   1.000
_cell.angle_alpha   90.00
_cell.angle_beta   90.00
_cell.angle_gamma   90.00
#
_symmetry.space_group_name_H-M   'P 1'
#
loop_
_entity.id
_entity.type
_entity.pdbx_description
1 polymer ?
#
loop_
_entity_poly.entity_id
_entity_poly.type
_entity_poly.pdbx_seq_one_letter_code
_entity_poly.pdbx_strand_id
1 'polypeptide(L)'
;MKKMILMVLLAGCSLAASAQKEKYEATMTELTGQLQNEYQKSVMPLINKMERVANAETREWLPQYWVAYGLIKESYTATGTAEKDVMLDKAEQYLNKADALSPKNAEIEVLKANLSSARLTVDPMARWQKYGALFEQHLAEAARLDPQNPRIDYLKASNIFFTPENFGGGKEKAKPYFESALKKFEAFKSPNSYSPAWGKMESEYFLGQ
;
A
#
# COMPACT_ATOMS: atom_id res chain seq x y z
N MET A 1 41.57 -29.48 14.07
CA MET A 1 41.64 -28.27 13.23
C MET A 1 40.48 -28.14 12.24
N LYS A 2 40.13 -29.12 11.37
CA LYS A 2 38.99 -29.01 10.41
C LYS A 2 37.64 -28.69 11.06
N LYS A 3 37.28 -29.29 12.22
CA LYS A 3 36.03 -29.04 12.94
C LYS A 3 35.95 -27.63 13.55
N MET A 4 37.08 -27.07 13.99
CA MET A 4 37.15 -25.72 14.55
C MET A 4 37.01 -24.64 13.45
N ILE A 5 37.61 -24.87 12.28
CA ILE A 5 37.46 -23.97 11.11
C ILE A 5 36.02 -23.95 10.62
N LEU A 6 35.31 -25.10 10.61
CA LEU A 6 33.91 -25.18 10.20
C LEU A 6 32.97 -24.43 11.17
N MET A 7 33.22 -24.48 12.50
CA MET A 7 32.46 -23.73 13.48
C MET A 7 32.65 -22.20 13.35
N VAL A 8 33.85 -21.74 13.06
CA VAL A 8 34.12 -20.30 12.85
C VAL A 8 33.46 -19.79 11.57
N LEU A 9 33.44 -20.58 10.50
CA LEU A 9 32.74 -20.22 9.26
C LEU A 9 31.22 -20.16 9.45
N LEU A 10 30.62 -21.10 10.20
CA LEU A 10 29.19 -21.08 10.51
C LEU A 10 28.79 -19.90 11.39
N ALA A 11 29.60 -19.53 12.38
CA ALA A 11 29.38 -18.36 13.23
C ALA A 11 29.50 -17.05 12.44
N GLY A 12 30.46 -16.94 11.50
CA GLY A 12 30.61 -15.77 10.63
C GLY A 12 29.42 -15.58 9.68
N CYS A 13 28.87 -16.66 9.10
CA CYS A 13 27.68 -16.60 8.26
C CYS A 13 26.42 -16.16 9.01
N SER A 14 26.24 -16.61 10.26
CA SER A 14 25.08 -16.22 11.08
C SER A 14 25.12 -14.74 11.49
N LEU A 15 26.28 -14.21 11.82
CA LEU A 15 26.46 -12.77 12.14
C LEU A 15 26.21 -11.89 10.92
N ALA A 16 26.68 -12.28 9.74
CA ALA A 16 26.45 -11.55 8.50
C ALA A 16 24.96 -11.53 8.11
N ALA A 17 24.26 -12.65 8.26
CA ALA A 17 22.82 -12.75 7.98
C ALA A 17 22.00 -11.89 8.97
N SER A 18 22.37 -11.85 10.24
CA SER A 18 21.72 -11.00 11.25
C SER A 18 21.91 -9.51 10.95
N ALA A 19 23.13 -9.09 10.63
CA ALA A 19 23.43 -7.71 10.27
C ALA A 19 22.69 -7.26 8.98
N GLN A 20 22.56 -8.15 7.98
CA GLN A 20 21.81 -7.86 6.77
C GLN A 20 20.30 -7.68 7.07
N LYS A 21 19.74 -8.54 7.94
CA LYS A 21 18.34 -8.45 8.36
C LYS A 21 18.06 -7.14 9.09
N GLU A 22 18.89 -6.77 10.07
CA GLU A 22 18.76 -5.50 10.80
C GLU A 22 18.82 -4.29 9.86
N LYS A 23 19.75 -4.30 8.89
CA LYS A 23 19.86 -3.24 7.88
C LYS A 23 18.62 -3.16 7.01
N TYR A 24 18.09 -4.30 6.59
CA TYR A 24 16.84 -4.37 5.81
C TYR A 24 15.67 -3.77 6.60
N GLU A 25 15.45 -4.21 7.84
CA GLU A 25 14.36 -3.74 8.70
C GLU A 25 14.46 -2.24 8.99
N ALA A 26 15.66 -1.73 9.27
CA ALA A 26 15.90 -0.30 9.48
C ALA A 26 15.60 0.52 8.22
N THR A 27 16.08 0.07 7.05
CA THR A 27 15.83 0.73 5.76
C THR A 27 14.35 0.73 5.41
N MET A 28 13.68 -0.40 5.58
CA MET A 28 12.23 -0.50 5.34
C MET A 28 11.44 0.42 6.27
N THR A 29 11.75 0.44 7.57
CA THR A 29 11.08 1.29 8.55
C THR A 29 11.22 2.77 8.19
N GLU A 30 12.43 3.21 7.81
CA GLU A 30 12.67 4.60 7.40
C GLU A 30 11.87 4.95 6.13
N LEU A 31 12.00 4.15 5.07
CA LEU A 31 11.38 4.46 3.78
C LEU A 31 9.85 4.40 3.85
N THR A 32 9.29 3.39 4.52
CA THR A 32 7.84 3.26 4.64
C THR A 32 7.23 4.35 5.50
N GLY A 33 7.91 4.73 6.58
CA GLY A 33 7.51 5.88 7.41
C GLY A 33 7.45 7.17 6.62
N GLN A 34 8.48 7.45 5.80
CA GLN A 34 8.50 8.62 4.93
C GLN A 34 7.41 8.56 3.84
N LEU A 35 7.23 7.41 3.19
CA LEU A 35 6.20 7.24 2.15
C LEU A 35 4.78 7.46 2.66
N GLN A 36 4.47 6.99 3.87
CA GLN A 36 3.14 7.13 4.46
C GLN A 36 2.84 8.57 4.89
N ASN A 37 3.85 9.31 5.36
CA ASN A 37 3.67 10.62 5.98
C ASN A 37 4.00 11.82 5.08
N GLU A 38 4.48 11.62 3.85
CA GLU A 38 4.73 12.72 2.92
C GLU A 38 3.47 13.05 2.12
N TYR A 39 2.97 14.28 2.26
CA TYR A 39 1.76 14.76 1.58
C TYR A 39 1.97 16.01 0.73
N GLN A 40 3.12 16.65 0.84
CA GLN A 40 3.36 17.95 0.19
C GLN A 40 4.36 17.88 -0.96
N LYS A 41 5.16 16.82 -1.03
CA LYS A 41 6.23 16.68 -2.02
C LYS A 41 6.07 15.41 -2.81
N SER A 42 6.65 15.41 -4.01
CA SER A 42 6.77 14.18 -4.80
C SER A 42 7.50 13.09 -4.01
N VAL A 43 6.92 11.91 -3.98
CA VAL A 43 7.52 10.73 -3.35
C VAL A 43 8.40 9.90 -4.30
N MET A 44 8.61 10.38 -5.56
CA MET A 44 9.47 9.69 -6.53
C MET A 44 10.88 9.35 -6.01
N PRO A 45 11.59 10.23 -5.27
CA PRO A 45 12.88 9.87 -4.69
C PRO A 45 12.81 8.69 -3.72
N LEU A 46 11.72 8.57 -2.96
CA LEU A 46 11.48 7.46 -2.02
C LEU A 46 11.13 6.17 -2.78
N ILE A 47 10.29 6.27 -3.83
CA ILE A 47 9.98 5.16 -4.71
C ILE A 47 11.26 4.57 -5.33
N ASN A 48 12.14 5.42 -5.87
CA ASN A 48 13.40 4.98 -6.46
C ASN A 48 14.34 4.27 -5.45
N LYS A 49 14.31 4.68 -4.18
CA LYS A 49 15.01 3.98 -3.11
C LYS A 49 14.36 2.63 -2.79
N MET A 50 13.04 2.59 -2.69
CA MET A 50 12.28 1.37 -2.43
C MET A 50 12.42 0.36 -3.56
N GLU A 51 12.48 0.79 -4.83
CA GLU A 51 12.75 -0.08 -5.98
C GLU A 51 14.10 -0.80 -5.86
N ARG A 52 15.13 -0.12 -5.36
CA ARG A 52 16.43 -0.77 -5.10
C ARG A 52 16.32 -1.85 -4.05
N VAL A 53 15.54 -1.62 -2.98
CA VAL A 53 15.26 -2.65 -1.98
C VAL A 53 14.48 -3.81 -2.60
N ALA A 54 13.42 -3.52 -3.34
CA ALA A 54 12.58 -4.52 -4.00
C ALA A 54 13.35 -5.40 -5.00
N ASN A 55 14.35 -4.83 -5.67
CA ASN A 55 15.23 -5.55 -6.61
C ASN A 55 16.31 -6.38 -5.89
N ALA A 56 16.73 -5.99 -4.69
CA ALA A 56 17.67 -6.75 -3.88
C ALA A 56 16.98 -7.88 -3.10
N GLU A 57 15.80 -7.61 -2.55
CA GLU A 57 15.03 -8.53 -1.71
C GLU A 57 13.88 -9.16 -2.49
N THR A 58 14.22 -9.95 -3.51
CA THR A 58 13.26 -10.50 -4.49
C THR A 58 12.29 -11.53 -3.93
N ARG A 59 12.50 -12.02 -2.69
CA ARG A 59 11.62 -12.96 -1.99
C ARG A 59 10.68 -12.30 -0.99
N GLU A 60 10.84 -10.99 -0.77
CA GLU A 60 10.04 -10.22 0.17
C GLU A 60 8.92 -9.49 -0.58
N TRP A 61 7.67 -9.68 -0.15
CA TRP A 61 6.50 -9.05 -0.78
C TRP A 61 6.35 -7.57 -0.41
N LEU A 62 6.77 -7.18 0.80
CA LEU A 62 6.59 -5.82 1.31
C LEU A 62 7.31 -4.75 0.48
N PRO A 63 8.58 -4.90 0.05
CA PRO A 63 9.21 -3.92 -0.83
C PRO A 63 8.45 -3.73 -2.15
N GLN A 64 7.93 -4.82 -2.74
CA GLN A 64 7.12 -4.75 -3.96
C GLN A 64 5.81 -3.99 -3.73
N TYR A 65 5.12 -4.29 -2.61
CA TYR A 65 3.92 -3.59 -2.17
C TYR A 65 4.16 -2.08 -2.02
N TRP A 66 5.25 -1.70 -1.36
CA TRP A 66 5.54 -0.29 -1.08
C TRP A 66 5.96 0.51 -2.31
N VAL A 67 6.59 -0.12 -3.31
CA VAL A 67 6.79 0.51 -4.62
C VAL A 67 5.44 0.78 -5.27
N ALA A 68 4.54 -0.20 -5.30
CA ALA A 68 3.21 -0.04 -5.86
C ALA A 68 2.41 1.06 -5.14
N TYR A 69 2.41 1.07 -3.81
CA TYR A 69 1.77 2.12 -3.00
C TYR A 69 2.31 3.51 -3.34
N GLY A 70 3.63 3.67 -3.38
CA GLY A 70 4.25 4.95 -3.72
C GLY A 70 3.86 5.44 -5.11
N LEU A 71 3.87 4.57 -6.13
CA LEU A 71 3.47 4.90 -7.50
C LEU A 71 1.99 5.29 -7.59
N ILE A 72 1.10 4.60 -6.87
CA ILE A 72 -0.32 4.97 -6.77
C ILE A 72 -0.46 6.36 -6.14
N LYS A 73 0.23 6.60 -5.03
CA LYS A 73 0.23 7.90 -4.33
C LYS A 73 0.74 9.03 -5.24
N GLU A 74 1.86 8.83 -5.94
CA GLU A 74 2.42 9.80 -6.87
C GLU A 74 1.49 10.10 -8.04
N SER A 75 0.73 9.10 -8.53
CA SER A 75 -0.20 9.29 -9.64
C SER A 75 -1.30 10.31 -9.38
N TYR A 76 -1.66 10.55 -8.12
CA TYR A 76 -2.65 11.58 -7.76
C TYR A 76 -2.10 13.01 -7.90
N THR A 77 -0.77 13.19 -7.87
CA THR A 77 -0.12 14.50 -8.03
C THR A 77 0.26 14.81 -9.47
N ALA A 78 0.39 13.80 -10.31
CA ALA A 78 0.69 13.95 -11.74
C ALA A 78 -0.45 14.66 -12.48
N THR A 79 -0.12 15.48 -13.49
CA THR A 79 -1.11 16.29 -14.22
C THR A 79 -1.57 15.63 -15.53
N GLY A 80 -0.72 14.83 -16.14
CA GLY A 80 -0.99 14.19 -17.44
C GLY A 80 -1.66 12.82 -17.31
N THR A 81 -2.73 12.55 -18.07
CA THR A 81 -3.40 11.23 -18.09
C THR A 81 -2.44 10.10 -18.48
N ALA A 82 -1.63 10.31 -19.53
CA ALA A 82 -0.64 9.32 -19.96
C ALA A 82 0.44 9.06 -18.91
N GLU A 83 0.89 10.10 -18.20
CA GLU A 83 1.86 9.97 -17.12
C GLU A 83 1.28 9.15 -15.96
N LYS A 84 0.03 9.43 -15.56
CA LYS A 84 -0.69 8.66 -14.56
C LYS A 84 -0.77 7.18 -14.95
N ASP A 85 -1.17 6.88 -16.18
CA ASP A 85 -1.29 5.50 -16.65
C ASP A 85 0.05 4.76 -16.61
N VAL A 86 1.15 5.38 -17.04
CA VAL A 86 2.50 4.79 -16.95
C VAL A 86 2.87 4.44 -15.50
N MET A 87 2.58 5.33 -14.54
CA MET A 87 2.83 5.06 -13.13
C MET A 87 1.96 3.92 -12.61
N LEU A 88 0.66 3.91 -12.97
CA LEU A 88 -0.28 2.90 -12.51
C LEU A 88 -0.02 1.53 -13.16
N ASP A 89 0.46 1.48 -14.41
CA ASP A 89 0.91 0.24 -15.07
C ASP A 89 2.14 -0.34 -14.35
N LYS A 90 3.09 0.52 -13.96
CA LYS A 90 4.24 0.11 -13.18
C LYS A 90 3.83 -0.34 -11.77
N ALA A 91 2.89 0.35 -11.13
CA ALA A 91 2.34 -0.05 -9.83
C ALA A 91 1.71 -1.46 -9.90
N GLU A 92 0.92 -1.74 -10.94
CA GLU A 92 0.31 -3.06 -11.15
C GLU A 92 1.36 -4.16 -11.30
N GLN A 93 2.46 -3.92 -12.04
CA GLN A 93 3.54 -4.90 -12.17
C GLN A 93 4.17 -5.26 -10.82
N TYR A 94 4.43 -4.26 -9.96
CA TYR A 94 4.97 -4.49 -8.61
C TYR A 94 3.95 -5.19 -7.71
N LEU A 95 2.68 -4.81 -7.81
CA LEU A 95 1.60 -5.42 -7.03
C LEU A 95 1.38 -6.90 -7.42
N ASN A 96 1.50 -7.23 -8.70
CA ASN A 96 1.47 -8.62 -9.17
C ASN A 96 2.65 -9.45 -8.64
N LYS A 97 3.85 -8.85 -8.52
CA LYS A 97 4.99 -9.51 -7.87
C LYS A 97 4.72 -9.74 -6.37
N ALA A 98 4.17 -8.74 -5.68
CA ALA A 98 3.80 -8.88 -4.27
C ALA A 98 2.78 -10.03 -4.07
N ASP A 99 1.75 -10.10 -4.93
CA ASP A 99 0.71 -11.13 -4.88
C ASP A 99 1.27 -12.53 -5.14
N ALA A 100 2.18 -12.68 -6.09
CA ALA A 100 2.87 -13.94 -6.34
C ALA A 100 3.72 -14.42 -5.14
N LEU A 101 4.29 -13.49 -4.36
CA LEU A 101 5.10 -13.77 -3.18
C LEU A 101 4.26 -14.01 -1.92
N SER A 102 3.06 -13.43 -1.83
CA SER A 102 2.16 -13.53 -0.68
C SER A 102 0.70 -13.66 -1.15
N PRO A 103 0.32 -14.80 -1.73
CA PRO A 103 -1.03 -15.00 -2.24
C PRO A 103 -2.07 -15.00 -1.12
N LYS A 104 -3.29 -14.56 -1.44
CA LYS A 104 -4.41 -14.44 -0.47
C LYS A 104 -4.08 -13.50 0.71
N ASN A 105 -3.42 -12.41 0.44
CA ASN A 105 -3.05 -11.40 1.41
C ASN A 105 -4.03 -10.23 1.35
N ALA A 106 -4.73 -9.95 2.46
CA ALA A 106 -5.73 -8.88 2.53
C ALA A 106 -5.14 -7.49 2.21
N GLU A 107 -3.89 -7.20 2.63
CA GLU A 107 -3.23 -5.94 2.33
C GLU A 107 -3.00 -5.73 0.84
N ILE A 108 -2.68 -6.81 0.13
CA ILE A 108 -2.48 -6.77 -1.33
C ILE A 108 -3.82 -6.53 -2.02
N GLU A 109 -4.90 -7.17 -1.59
CA GLU A 109 -6.23 -6.91 -2.14
C GLU A 109 -6.71 -5.48 -1.86
N VAL A 110 -6.46 -4.94 -0.66
CA VAL A 110 -6.69 -3.53 -0.34
C VAL A 110 -5.92 -2.62 -1.31
N LEU A 111 -4.65 -2.91 -1.59
CA LEU A 111 -3.86 -2.07 -2.49
C LEU A 111 -4.29 -2.22 -3.97
N LYS A 112 -4.79 -3.39 -4.40
CA LYS A 112 -5.42 -3.57 -5.72
C LYS A 112 -6.72 -2.74 -5.85
N ALA A 113 -7.50 -2.65 -4.77
CA ALA A 113 -8.65 -1.76 -4.74
C ALA A 113 -8.23 -0.29 -4.89
N ASN A 114 -7.20 0.14 -4.15
CA ASN A 114 -6.66 1.49 -4.27
C ASN A 114 -6.12 1.79 -5.67
N LEU A 115 -5.42 0.85 -6.30
CA LEU A 115 -4.98 0.95 -7.69
C LEU A 115 -6.17 1.13 -8.65
N SER A 116 -7.26 0.37 -8.44
CA SER A 116 -8.48 0.48 -9.24
C SER A 116 -9.13 1.86 -9.07
N SER A 117 -9.19 2.39 -7.84
CA SER A 117 -9.64 3.75 -7.57
C SER A 117 -8.78 4.79 -8.30
N ALA A 118 -7.44 4.67 -8.23
CA ALA A 118 -6.54 5.58 -8.92
C ALA A 118 -6.74 5.56 -10.45
N ARG A 119 -6.87 4.38 -11.05
CA ARG A 119 -7.16 4.24 -12.49
C ARG A 119 -8.50 4.86 -12.89
N LEU A 120 -9.51 4.76 -12.01
CA LEU A 120 -10.81 5.39 -12.23
C LEU A 120 -10.66 6.92 -12.32
N THR A 121 -9.86 7.54 -11.45
CA THR A 121 -9.68 9.00 -11.41
C THR A 121 -8.95 9.57 -12.62
N VAL A 122 -8.28 8.77 -13.44
CA VAL A 122 -7.60 9.24 -14.67
C VAL A 122 -8.61 9.72 -15.73
N ASP A 123 -9.70 8.99 -15.91
CA ASP A 123 -10.84 9.33 -16.77
C ASP A 123 -12.13 8.70 -16.21
N PRO A 124 -12.79 9.38 -15.26
CA PRO A 124 -13.94 8.81 -14.57
C PRO A 124 -15.07 8.40 -15.51
N MET A 125 -15.34 9.20 -16.55
CA MET A 125 -16.45 8.95 -17.47
C MET A 125 -16.24 7.70 -18.33
N ALA A 126 -15.03 7.45 -18.77
CA ALA A 126 -14.70 6.29 -19.59
C ALA A 126 -14.41 5.02 -18.77
N ARG A 127 -14.03 5.17 -17.48
CA ARG A 127 -13.40 4.11 -16.69
C ARG A 127 -14.25 3.58 -15.53
N TRP A 128 -15.33 4.27 -15.14
CA TRP A 128 -16.09 3.95 -13.93
C TRP A 128 -16.65 2.51 -13.90
N GLN A 129 -17.16 2.01 -15.02
CA GLN A 129 -17.71 0.65 -15.07
C GLN A 129 -16.65 -0.41 -14.76
N LYS A 130 -15.51 -0.34 -15.46
CA LYS A 130 -14.45 -1.33 -15.32
C LYS A 130 -13.79 -1.24 -13.94
N TYR A 131 -13.29 -0.06 -13.60
CA TYR A 131 -12.46 0.08 -12.39
C TYR A 131 -13.29 0.23 -11.13
N GLY A 132 -14.54 0.69 -11.21
CA GLY A 132 -15.50 0.61 -10.11
C GLY A 132 -15.83 -0.83 -9.75
N ALA A 133 -16.08 -1.70 -10.73
CA ALA A 133 -16.31 -3.12 -10.49
C ALA A 133 -15.08 -3.83 -9.89
N LEU A 134 -13.88 -3.52 -10.38
CA LEU A 134 -12.63 -4.07 -9.84
C LEU A 134 -12.36 -3.58 -8.40
N PHE A 135 -12.66 -2.32 -8.11
CA PHE A 135 -12.55 -1.76 -6.76
C PHE A 135 -13.41 -2.54 -5.77
N GLU A 136 -14.70 -2.73 -6.08
CA GLU A 136 -15.61 -3.49 -5.22
C GLU A 136 -15.21 -4.96 -5.09
N GLN A 137 -14.75 -5.60 -6.17
CA GLN A 137 -14.30 -6.97 -6.16
C GLN A 137 -13.09 -7.15 -5.21
N HIS A 138 -12.08 -6.28 -5.30
CA HIS A 138 -10.89 -6.35 -4.46
C HIS A 138 -11.20 -6.01 -3.00
N LEU A 139 -12.09 -5.05 -2.71
CA LEU A 139 -12.54 -4.78 -1.34
C LEU A 139 -13.31 -5.96 -0.74
N ALA A 140 -14.17 -6.63 -1.53
CA ALA A 140 -14.90 -7.80 -1.08
C ALA A 140 -13.94 -8.96 -0.75
N GLU A 141 -12.91 -9.19 -1.59
CA GLU A 141 -11.90 -10.22 -1.33
C GLU A 141 -11.03 -9.86 -0.12
N ALA A 142 -10.62 -8.60 0.04
CA ALA A 142 -9.92 -8.14 1.23
C ALA A 142 -10.74 -8.39 2.51
N ALA A 143 -12.04 -8.07 2.47
CA ALA A 143 -12.95 -8.28 3.60
C ALA A 143 -13.17 -9.78 3.91
N ARG A 144 -13.14 -10.63 2.90
CA ARG A 144 -13.19 -12.08 3.08
C ARG A 144 -11.94 -12.63 3.76
N LEU A 145 -10.77 -12.06 3.46
CA LEU A 145 -9.48 -12.48 4.00
C LEU A 145 -9.23 -11.91 5.40
N ASP A 146 -9.54 -10.63 5.60
CA ASP A 146 -9.43 -9.93 6.89
C ASP A 146 -10.53 -8.87 7.05
N PRO A 147 -11.69 -9.21 7.62
CA PRO A 147 -12.81 -8.26 7.80
C PRO A 147 -12.50 -7.13 8.80
N GLN A 148 -11.42 -7.24 9.58
CA GLN A 148 -11.01 -6.23 10.54
C GLN A 148 -9.99 -5.25 9.98
N ASN A 149 -9.54 -5.43 8.74
CA ASN A 149 -8.59 -4.50 8.12
C ASN A 149 -9.22 -3.10 7.97
N PRO A 150 -8.66 -2.07 8.66
CA PRO A 150 -9.25 -0.73 8.69
C PRO A 150 -9.24 -0.03 7.34
N ARG A 151 -8.31 -0.39 6.46
CA ARG A 151 -8.15 0.23 5.13
C ARG A 151 -9.27 -0.12 4.17
N ILE A 152 -10.03 -1.19 4.43
CA ILE A 152 -11.24 -1.52 3.67
C ILE A 152 -12.28 -0.41 3.83
N ASP A 153 -12.60 -0.07 5.08
CA ASP A 153 -13.58 0.98 5.37
C ASP A 153 -13.06 2.36 4.96
N TYR A 154 -11.76 2.62 5.15
CA TYR A 154 -11.12 3.85 4.67
C TYR A 154 -11.26 4.03 3.15
N LEU A 155 -10.92 3.03 2.35
CA LEU A 155 -11.04 3.13 0.88
C LEU A 155 -12.49 3.27 0.44
N LYS A 156 -13.41 2.55 1.09
CA LYS A 156 -14.83 2.70 0.82
C LYS A 156 -15.32 4.11 1.15
N ALA A 157 -14.93 4.63 2.31
CA ALA A 157 -15.24 6.00 2.71
C ALA A 157 -14.69 7.03 1.72
N SER A 158 -13.41 6.91 1.33
CA SER A 158 -12.78 7.80 0.35
C SER A 158 -13.48 7.76 -1.00
N ASN A 159 -13.83 6.58 -1.50
CA ASN A 159 -14.55 6.45 -2.77
C ASN A 159 -15.90 7.17 -2.71
N ILE A 160 -16.68 6.98 -1.63
CA ILE A 160 -17.97 7.64 -1.43
C ILE A 160 -17.79 9.16 -1.28
N PHE A 161 -16.77 9.62 -0.54
CA PHE A 161 -16.51 11.03 -0.27
C PHE A 161 -16.25 11.83 -1.56
N PHE A 162 -15.44 11.27 -2.46
CA PHE A 162 -15.10 11.91 -3.73
C PHE A 162 -16.12 11.65 -4.86
N THR A 163 -17.09 10.77 -4.65
CA THR A 163 -18.21 10.61 -5.58
C THR A 163 -19.21 11.75 -5.38
N PRO A 164 -19.62 12.46 -6.43
CA PRO A 164 -20.62 13.51 -6.32
C PRO A 164 -21.96 13.00 -5.75
N GLU A 165 -22.67 13.85 -5.00
CA GLU A 165 -23.93 13.48 -4.34
C GLU A 165 -25.01 12.99 -5.31
N ASN A 166 -25.10 13.59 -6.51
CA ASN A 166 -26.02 13.18 -7.56
C ASN A 166 -25.73 11.78 -8.13
N PHE A 167 -24.52 11.24 -7.89
CA PHE A 167 -24.13 9.86 -8.20
C PHE A 167 -24.11 8.96 -6.96
N GLY A 168 -24.68 9.42 -5.86
CA GLY A 168 -24.85 8.60 -4.67
C GLY A 168 -23.72 8.72 -3.64
N GLY A 169 -22.74 9.62 -3.83
CA GLY A 169 -21.66 9.89 -2.91
C GLY A 169 -21.93 11.03 -1.93
N GLY A 170 -20.87 11.69 -1.50
CA GLY A 170 -20.85 12.87 -0.63
C GLY A 170 -20.38 12.59 0.79
N LYS A 171 -20.03 13.66 1.50
CA LYS A 171 -19.46 13.66 2.86
C LYS A 171 -20.32 12.91 3.86
N GLU A 172 -21.62 13.21 3.91
CA GLU A 172 -22.53 12.63 4.89
C GLU A 172 -22.63 11.10 4.76
N LYS A 173 -22.57 10.60 3.53
CA LYS A 173 -22.59 9.16 3.27
C LYS A 173 -21.25 8.49 3.55
N ALA A 174 -20.15 9.20 3.40
CA ALA A 174 -18.81 8.70 3.70
C ALA A 174 -18.51 8.62 5.20
N LYS A 175 -19.06 9.55 5.99
CA LYS A 175 -18.80 9.71 7.40
C LYS A 175 -18.85 8.41 8.22
N PRO A 176 -19.91 7.60 8.18
CA PRO A 176 -20.00 6.37 8.98
C PRO A 176 -18.90 5.35 8.64
N TYR A 177 -18.39 5.36 7.40
CA TYR A 177 -17.29 4.49 7.00
C TYR A 177 -15.93 4.98 7.50
N PHE A 178 -15.69 6.30 7.53
CA PHE A 178 -14.49 6.85 8.17
C PHE A 178 -14.50 6.59 9.69
N GLU A 179 -15.63 6.75 10.36
CA GLU A 179 -15.78 6.41 11.78
C GLU A 179 -15.50 4.93 12.05
N SER A 180 -16.02 4.04 11.18
CA SER A 180 -15.75 2.60 11.25
C SER A 180 -14.27 2.30 11.03
N ALA A 181 -13.63 2.94 10.03
CA ALA A 181 -12.20 2.79 9.78
C ALA A 181 -11.36 3.18 11.00
N LEU A 182 -11.65 4.35 11.62
CA LEU A 182 -10.93 4.82 12.81
C LEU A 182 -11.08 3.86 13.98
N LYS A 183 -12.29 3.36 14.24
CA LYS A 183 -12.52 2.35 15.28
C LYS A 183 -11.70 1.08 15.06
N LYS A 184 -11.58 0.63 13.81
CA LYS A 184 -10.72 -0.50 13.45
C LYS A 184 -9.24 -0.16 13.58
N PHE A 185 -8.81 1.07 13.21
CA PHE A 185 -7.43 1.52 13.39
C PHE A 185 -6.99 1.55 14.87
N GLU A 186 -7.89 1.85 15.81
CA GLU A 186 -7.59 1.79 17.25
C GLU A 186 -7.22 0.38 17.73
N ALA A 187 -7.87 -0.64 17.16
CA ALA A 187 -7.61 -2.04 17.47
C ALA A 187 -6.49 -2.65 16.62
N PHE A 188 -6.14 -2.02 15.50
CA PHE A 188 -5.18 -2.56 14.53
C PHE A 188 -3.76 -2.54 15.10
N LYS A 189 -3.11 -3.71 15.04
CA LYS A 189 -1.70 -3.85 15.38
C LYS A 189 -0.92 -4.25 14.13
N SER A 190 -0.04 -3.37 13.71
CA SER A 190 0.89 -3.67 12.61
C SER A 190 1.82 -4.81 13.01
N PRO A 191 2.05 -5.82 12.16
CA PRO A 191 2.96 -6.93 12.44
C PRO A 191 4.41 -6.49 12.73
N ASN A 192 4.84 -5.42 12.10
CA ASN A 192 6.15 -4.80 12.29
C ASN A 192 6.09 -3.31 11.90
N SER A 193 7.21 -2.58 12.10
CA SER A 193 7.30 -1.13 11.88
C SER A 193 7.22 -0.69 10.41
N TYR A 194 7.37 -1.62 9.47
CA TYR A 194 7.35 -1.36 8.02
C TYR A 194 6.18 -2.05 7.30
N SER A 195 5.25 -2.66 8.05
CA SER A 195 3.98 -3.13 7.50
C SER A 195 3.02 -1.97 7.22
N PRO A 196 2.02 -2.13 6.33
CA PRO A 196 1.07 -1.07 6.01
C PRO A 196 0.33 -0.54 7.25
N ALA A 197 0.36 0.79 7.43
CA ALA A 197 -0.33 1.49 8.51
C ALA A 197 -1.01 2.80 8.04
N TRP A 198 -1.05 3.06 6.72
CA TRP A 198 -1.67 4.23 6.09
C TRP A 198 -3.21 4.21 6.20
N GLY A 199 -3.83 5.37 6.02
CA GLY A 199 -5.29 5.52 5.98
C GLY A 199 -5.90 6.11 7.27
N LYS A 200 -5.19 6.06 8.42
CA LYS A 200 -5.70 6.61 9.67
C LYS A 200 -5.74 8.14 9.65
N MET A 201 -4.63 8.78 9.32
CA MET A 201 -4.52 10.25 9.28
C MET A 201 -5.47 10.84 8.23
N GLU A 202 -5.60 10.18 7.09
CA GLU A 202 -6.54 10.58 6.04
C GLU A 202 -8.00 10.46 6.51
N SER A 203 -8.33 9.39 7.25
CA SER A 203 -9.66 9.23 7.84
C SER A 203 -9.99 10.34 8.84
N GLU A 204 -9.05 10.69 9.72
CA GLU A 204 -9.17 11.80 10.68
C GLU A 204 -9.34 13.13 9.94
N TYR A 205 -8.54 13.38 8.90
CA TYR A 205 -8.61 14.60 8.09
C TYR A 205 -9.97 14.75 7.40
N PHE A 206 -10.47 13.72 6.72
CA PHE A 206 -11.74 13.79 6.00
C PHE A 206 -12.97 13.88 6.91
N LEU A 207 -12.90 13.34 8.14
CA LEU A 207 -13.96 13.54 9.14
C LEU A 207 -14.01 14.98 9.67
N GLY A 208 -12.89 15.70 9.65
CA GLY A 208 -12.80 17.09 10.09
C GLY A 208 -13.27 18.11 9.03
N GLN A 209 -13.55 17.68 7.79
CA GLN A 209 -14.02 18.55 6.71
C GLN A 209 -15.55 18.67 6.70
#